data_3db818e1fe901be4fd98001a7f5c11ad
#
_entry.id   3db818e1fe901be4fd98001a7f5c11ad
#
_cell.length_a   1.000
_cell.length_b   1.000
_cell.length_c   1.000
_cell.angle_alpha   90.00
_cell.angle_beta   90.00
_cell.angle_gamma   90.00
#
_symmetry.space_group_name_H-M   'P 1'
#
loop_
_entity.id
_entity.type
_entity.pdbx_description
1 polymer ?
#
loop_
_entity_poly.entity_id
_entity_poly.type
_entity_poly.pdbx_seq_one_letter_code
_entity_poly.pdbx_strand_id
1 'polypeptide(L)'
;MIEEHHLSVQRTARYFTLGHCTAQTNCLVSACHGYGQLAKHFIKKFDVIARPDTLVVAPEGLSRFYWGGLSGNVVASWMTKEDRLAEIADFSAYLTQLYGHFTADLPANA
;
A
#
# COMPACT_ATOMS: atom_id res chain seq x y z
N MET A 1 -1.63 -23.64 -30.11
CA MET A 1 -1.66 -23.86 -28.63
C MET A 1 -1.42 -22.52 -27.95
N ILE A 2 -2.16 -22.25 -26.90
CA ILE A 2 -2.01 -21.01 -26.12
C ILE A 2 -1.02 -21.28 -24.99
N GLU A 3 -0.07 -20.39 -24.81
CA GLU A 3 0.89 -20.45 -23.70
C GLU A 3 0.82 -19.15 -22.89
N GLU A 4 0.96 -19.25 -21.58
CA GLU A 4 0.98 -18.10 -20.69
C GLU A 4 2.42 -17.70 -20.43
N HIS A 5 2.69 -16.42 -20.55
CA HIS A 5 4.02 -15.86 -20.31
C HIS A 5 3.93 -14.70 -19.33
N HIS A 6 5.02 -14.45 -18.59
CA HIS A 6 5.12 -13.32 -17.69
C HIS A 6 6.30 -12.45 -18.07
N LEU A 7 6.09 -11.15 -18.03
CA LEU A 7 7.10 -10.14 -18.25
C LEU A 7 6.99 -9.10 -17.13
N SER A 8 8.05 -8.90 -16.39
CA SER A 8 8.07 -7.89 -15.33
C SER A 8 8.19 -6.50 -15.95
N VAL A 9 7.32 -5.60 -15.53
CA VAL A 9 7.31 -4.21 -15.98
C VAL A 9 7.29 -3.28 -14.78
N GLN A 10 7.75 -2.04 -14.96
CA GLN A 10 7.65 -1.03 -13.90
C GLN A 10 6.23 -0.52 -13.80
N ARG A 11 5.81 -0.26 -12.59
CA ARG A 11 4.53 0.36 -12.29
C ARG A 11 4.66 1.30 -11.11
N THR A 12 4.05 2.48 -11.22
CA THR A 12 4.02 3.45 -10.14
C THR A 12 2.99 3.02 -9.10
N ALA A 13 3.44 2.89 -7.86
CA ALA A 13 2.57 2.61 -6.72
C ALA A 13 2.22 3.92 -6.01
N ARG A 14 1.02 3.96 -5.44
CA ARG A 14 0.54 5.12 -4.68
C ARG A 14 0.42 4.73 -3.21
N TYR A 15 0.90 5.60 -2.35
CA TYR A 15 0.71 5.41 -0.91
C TYR A 15 0.43 6.77 -0.26
N PHE A 16 -0.17 6.74 0.91
CA PHE A 16 -0.51 7.94 1.66
C PHE A 16 0.13 7.88 3.03
N THR A 17 0.41 9.04 3.60
CA THR A 17 0.98 9.14 4.93
C THR A 17 0.13 10.02 5.82
N LEU A 18 0.14 9.74 7.11
CA LEU A 18 -0.44 10.56 8.15
C LEU A 18 0.66 10.84 9.16
N GLY A 19 1.01 12.11 9.32
CA GLY A 19 2.16 12.53 10.09
C GLY A 19 3.40 12.71 9.23
N HIS A 20 4.51 13.02 9.87
CA HIS A 20 5.78 13.27 9.21
C HIS A 20 6.88 12.43 9.86
N CYS A 21 7.85 12.01 9.06
CA CYS A 21 9.07 11.40 9.56
C CYS A 21 9.97 12.49 10.13
N THR A 22 10.22 12.46 11.42
CA THR A 22 11.08 13.41 12.12
C THR A 22 12.07 12.66 13.02
N ALA A 23 13.00 13.40 13.63
CA ALA A 23 13.91 12.83 14.62
C ALA A 23 13.18 12.26 15.84
N GLN A 24 11.93 12.69 16.07
CA GLN A 24 11.11 12.24 17.20
C GLN A 24 10.20 11.06 16.85
N THR A 25 10.18 10.63 15.60
CA THR A 25 9.35 9.50 15.18
C THR A 25 9.91 8.21 15.79
N ASN A 26 9.11 7.54 16.58
CA ASN A 26 9.50 6.27 17.20
C ASN A 26 8.49 5.14 16.93
N CYS A 27 7.45 5.42 16.15
CA CYS A 27 6.44 4.43 15.81
C CYS A 27 6.05 4.57 14.34
N LEU A 28 6.27 3.51 13.58
CA LEU A 28 5.85 3.40 12.18
C LEU A 28 4.70 2.41 12.10
N VAL A 29 3.54 2.88 11.63
CA VAL A 29 2.36 2.04 11.45
C VAL A 29 2.13 1.85 9.96
N SER A 30 2.12 0.61 9.50
CA SER A 30 1.78 0.27 8.13
C SER A 30 0.33 -0.21 8.08
N ALA A 31 -0.52 0.54 7.37
CA ALA A 31 -1.95 0.31 7.33
C ALA A 31 -2.38 -0.14 5.94
N CYS A 32 -2.65 -1.42 5.78
CA CYS A 32 -3.08 -1.98 4.50
C CYS A 32 -4.60 -2.06 4.46
N HIS A 33 -5.19 -1.42 3.44
CA HIS A 33 -6.64 -1.43 3.25
C HIS A 33 -7.14 -2.82 2.85
N GLY A 34 -8.45 -3.04 3.01
CA GLY A 34 -9.10 -4.27 2.57
C GLY A 34 -9.48 -4.23 1.09
N TYR A 35 -9.98 -5.35 0.60
CA TYR A 35 -10.50 -5.46 -0.76
C TYR A 35 -11.62 -4.45 -0.98
N GLY A 36 -11.57 -3.78 -2.10
CA GLY A 36 -12.60 -2.83 -2.47
C GLY A 36 -12.53 -1.50 -1.75
N GLN A 37 -11.36 -1.12 -1.23
CA GLN A 37 -11.14 0.15 -0.55
C GLN A 37 -10.05 0.94 -1.28
N LEU A 38 -9.93 2.23 -0.96
CA LEU A 38 -8.81 3.06 -1.38
C LEU A 38 -8.02 3.51 -0.16
N ALA A 39 -6.69 3.57 -0.29
CA ALA A 39 -5.83 3.95 0.82
C ALA A 39 -6.13 5.37 1.31
N LYS A 40 -6.49 6.30 0.43
CA LYS A 40 -6.78 7.69 0.82
C LYS A 40 -7.99 7.81 1.75
N HIS A 41 -8.92 6.90 1.68
CA HIS A 41 -10.07 6.86 2.58
C HIS A 41 -9.77 6.04 3.82
N PHE A 42 -9.05 4.92 3.63
CA PHE A 42 -8.72 4.02 4.72
C PHE A 42 -7.83 4.68 5.77
N ILE A 43 -6.84 5.49 5.34
CA ILE A 43 -5.90 6.13 6.26
C ILE A 43 -6.60 7.09 7.24
N LYS A 44 -7.74 7.63 6.87
CA LYS A 44 -8.50 8.54 7.73
C LYS A 44 -8.94 7.90 9.04
N LYS A 45 -9.08 6.58 9.07
CA LYS A 45 -9.46 5.84 10.28
C LYS A 45 -8.37 5.89 11.35
N PHE A 46 -7.15 6.26 10.97
CA PHE A 46 -6.00 6.29 11.87
C PHE A 46 -5.77 7.65 12.52
N ASP A 47 -6.61 8.66 12.23
CA ASP A 47 -6.56 9.95 12.90
C ASP A 47 -6.62 9.82 14.44
N VAL A 48 -7.34 8.81 14.93
CA VAL A 48 -7.52 8.59 16.36
C VAL A 48 -6.23 8.19 17.08
N ILE A 49 -5.23 7.70 16.32
CA ILE A 49 -3.92 7.32 16.88
C ILE A 49 -2.82 8.29 16.46
N ALA A 50 -3.17 9.38 15.76
CA ALA A 50 -2.20 10.36 15.32
C ALA A 50 -1.50 11.00 16.51
N ARG A 51 -0.16 10.96 16.52
CA ARG A 51 0.70 11.54 17.55
C ARG A 51 1.93 12.12 16.89
N PRO A 52 2.62 13.09 17.56
CA PRO A 52 3.84 13.66 16.99
C PRO A 52 4.96 12.64 16.73
N ASP A 53 4.97 11.53 17.45
CA ASP A 53 5.98 10.48 17.35
C ASP A 53 5.57 9.31 16.46
N THR A 54 4.40 9.39 15.82
CA THR A 54 3.84 8.29 15.02
C THR A 54 3.71 8.71 13.56
N LEU A 55 4.21 7.85 12.67
CA LEU A 55 4.02 7.97 11.23
C LEU A 55 3.16 6.80 10.76
N VAL A 56 2.03 7.10 10.14
CA VAL A 56 1.17 6.09 9.52
C VAL A 56 1.42 6.12 8.02
N VAL A 57 1.69 4.95 7.44
CA VAL A 57 1.88 4.76 6.01
C VAL A 57 0.79 3.82 5.51
N ALA A 58 0.00 4.28 4.55
CA ALA A 58 -1.06 3.47 3.95
C ALA A 58 -0.74 3.22 2.48
N PRO A 59 -0.12 2.08 2.15
CA PRO A 59 0.08 1.70 0.76
C PRO A 59 -1.25 1.31 0.12
N GLU A 60 -1.37 1.57 -1.19
CA GLU A 60 -2.55 1.17 -1.95
C GLU A 60 -2.22 -0.03 -2.81
N GLY A 61 -3.14 -0.99 -2.87
CA GLY A 61 -3.03 -2.16 -3.73
C GLY A 61 -2.81 -1.75 -5.19
N LEU A 62 -2.05 -2.54 -5.92
CA LEU A 62 -1.60 -2.17 -7.27
C LEU A 62 -2.72 -2.26 -8.33
N SER A 63 -3.80 -2.96 -8.05
CA SER A 63 -4.90 -3.15 -8.99
C SER A 63 -6.09 -2.29 -8.59
N ARG A 64 -6.46 -1.35 -9.46
CA ARG A 64 -7.67 -0.53 -9.28
C ARG A 64 -8.75 -1.00 -10.24
N PHE A 65 -9.99 -0.90 -9.80
CA PHE A 65 -11.12 -1.29 -10.63
C PHE A 65 -12.36 -0.50 -10.21
N TYR A 66 -13.37 -0.52 -11.08
CA TYR A 66 -14.65 0.14 -10.80
C TYR A 66 -15.54 -0.82 -10.04
N TRP A 67 -16.01 -0.40 -8.89
CA TRP A 67 -16.93 -1.17 -8.08
C TRP A 67 -18.32 -1.09 -8.70
N GLY A 68 -18.88 -2.23 -9.05
CA GLY A 68 -20.24 -2.28 -9.63
C GLY A 68 -20.34 -1.87 -11.07
N GLY A 69 -19.22 -1.83 -11.83
CA GLY A 69 -19.21 -1.54 -13.25
C GLY A 69 -18.46 -0.27 -13.61
N LEU A 70 -18.37 0.05 -14.89
CA LEU A 70 -17.51 1.12 -15.42
C LEU A 70 -17.85 2.52 -14.92
N SER A 71 -19.08 2.74 -14.45
CA SER A 71 -19.50 4.04 -13.91
C SER A 71 -19.48 4.07 -12.37
N GLY A 72 -19.07 3.00 -11.73
CA GLY A 72 -19.00 2.93 -10.27
C GLY A 72 -17.79 3.65 -9.69
N ASN A 73 -17.68 3.63 -8.38
CA ASN A 73 -16.52 4.17 -7.68
C ASN A 73 -15.28 3.33 -7.96
N VAL A 74 -14.11 3.98 -8.02
CA VAL A 74 -12.84 3.29 -8.15
C VAL A 74 -12.41 2.79 -6.77
N VAL A 75 -11.99 1.53 -6.71
CA VAL A 75 -11.46 0.87 -5.51
C VAL A 75 -10.22 0.10 -5.88
N ALA A 76 -9.51 -0.46 -4.89
CA ALA A 76 -8.27 -1.17 -5.12
C ALA A 76 -8.30 -2.57 -4.52
N SER A 77 -7.45 -3.42 -5.04
CA SER A 77 -7.26 -4.81 -4.59
C SER A 77 -5.77 -5.12 -4.51
N TRP A 78 -5.39 -5.94 -3.52
CA TRP A 78 -4.03 -6.45 -3.40
C TRP A 78 -3.81 -7.65 -4.33
N MET A 79 -4.81 -8.49 -4.50
CA MET A 79 -4.76 -9.64 -5.40
C MET A 79 -6.17 -10.14 -5.69
N THR A 80 -6.28 -10.91 -6.76
CA THR A 80 -7.43 -11.74 -7.06
C THR A 80 -6.98 -13.19 -7.15
N LYS A 81 -7.90 -14.10 -7.40
CA LYS A 81 -7.52 -15.51 -7.64
C LYS A 81 -6.84 -15.72 -8.99
N GLU A 82 -6.98 -14.76 -9.91
CA GLU A 82 -6.37 -14.85 -11.24
C GLU A 82 -4.91 -14.44 -11.14
N ASP A 83 -4.01 -15.33 -11.56
CA ASP A 83 -2.56 -15.13 -11.51
C ASP A 83 -2.06 -14.72 -10.11
N ARG A 84 -2.61 -15.35 -9.10
CA ARG A 84 -2.44 -14.96 -7.70
C ARG A 84 -0.99 -14.94 -7.24
N LEU A 85 -0.19 -15.91 -7.67
CA LEU A 85 1.20 -16.00 -7.22
C LEU A 85 2.04 -14.84 -7.74
N ALA A 86 1.81 -14.40 -8.98
CA ALA A 86 2.48 -13.23 -9.52
C ALA A 86 2.07 -11.97 -8.77
N GLU A 87 0.79 -11.82 -8.44
CA GLU A 87 0.32 -10.66 -7.67
C GLU A 87 0.90 -10.64 -6.26
N ILE A 88 1.00 -11.79 -5.59
CA ILE A 88 1.63 -11.88 -4.27
C ILE A 88 3.09 -11.47 -4.34
N ALA A 89 3.83 -11.95 -5.35
CA ALA A 89 5.23 -11.59 -5.51
C ALA A 89 5.39 -10.08 -5.74
N ASP A 90 4.53 -9.48 -6.55
CA ASP A 90 4.58 -8.05 -6.87
C ASP A 90 4.28 -7.20 -5.63
N PHE A 91 3.22 -7.49 -4.90
CA PHE A 91 2.91 -6.65 -3.74
C PHE A 91 3.89 -6.89 -2.58
N SER A 92 4.45 -8.09 -2.46
CA SER A 92 5.49 -8.35 -1.45
C SER A 92 6.74 -7.54 -1.72
N ALA A 93 7.17 -7.48 -2.98
CA ALA A 93 8.31 -6.65 -3.40
C ALA A 93 8.04 -5.17 -3.17
N TYR A 94 6.83 -4.71 -3.50
CA TYR A 94 6.41 -3.34 -3.28
C TYR A 94 6.44 -2.97 -1.80
N LEU A 95 5.84 -3.78 -0.93
CA LEU A 95 5.81 -3.49 0.50
C LEU A 95 7.20 -3.52 1.12
N THR A 96 8.06 -4.44 0.68
CA THR A 96 9.44 -4.50 1.13
C THR A 96 10.21 -3.25 0.74
N GLN A 97 10.05 -2.79 -0.50
CA GLN A 97 10.68 -1.56 -0.98
C GLN A 97 10.18 -0.34 -0.20
N LEU A 98 8.89 -0.25 0.03
CA LEU A 98 8.28 0.86 0.77
C LEU A 98 8.77 0.89 2.23
N TYR A 99 8.84 -0.27 2.88
CA TYR A 99 9.36 -0.38 4.23
C TYR A 99 10.82 0.09 4.30
N GLY A 100 11.66 -0.36 3.36
CA GLY A 100 13.06 0.06 3.30
C GLY A 100 13.21 1.57 3.10
N HIS A 101 12.35 2.17 2.28
CA HIS A 101 12.34 3.62 2.05
C HIS A 101 12.13 4.40 3.35
N PHE A 102 11.18 3.97 4.20
CA PHE A 102 10.91 4.67 5.45
C PHE A 102 11.90 4.34 6.56
N THR A 103 12.36 3.10 6.66
CA THR A 103 13.30 2.72 7.72
C THR A 103 14.67 3.36 7.55
N ALA A 104 15.05 3.76 6.33
CA ALA A 104 16.30 4.46 6.08
C ALA A 104 16.36 5.83 6.78
N ASP A 105 15.19 6.47 6.99
CA ASP A 105 15.08 7.81 7.56
C ASP A 105 14.62 7.82 9.02
N LEU A 106 14.31 6.65 9.59
CA LEU A 106 13.82 6.56 10.95
C LEU A 106 14.97 6.34 11.95
N PRO A 107 14.79 6.80 13.21
CA PRO A 107 15.71 6.42 14.29
C PRO A 107 15.78 4.91 14.45
N ALA A 108 16.92 4.40 14.90
CA ALA A 108 17.18 2.97 15.02
C ALA A 108 16.20 2.23 15.94
N ASN A 109 15.53 2.95 16.83
CA ASN A 109 14.56 2.38 17.78
C ASN A 109 13.10 2.60 17.39
N ALA A 110 12.87 3.05 16.18
CA ALA A 110 11.51 3.29 15.70
C ALA A 110 10.76 1.99 15.35
#